data_6ea1c646eb55efa0645618f9c481a4cc
#
_entry.id   6ea1c646eb55efa0645618f9c481a4cc
#
_cell.length_a   1.000
_cell.length_b   1.000
_cell.length_c   1.000
_cell.angle_alpha   90.00
_cell.angle_beta   90.00
_cell.angle_gamma   90.00
#
_symmetry.space_group_name_H-M   'P 1'
#
loop_
_entity.id
_entity.type
_entity.pdbx_description
1 polymer ?
#
loop_
_entity_poly.entity_id
_entity_poly.type
_entity_poly.pdbx_seq_one_letter_code
_entity_poly.pdbx_strand_id
1 'polypeptide(L)' 'KKGMEKGMEKGKIEGMIIDAQDLLLDAIEAKFDKVPRDIKILVKKTKDREKLRSILKATIKVQSIDEIRDMF' A
#
# COMPACT_ATOMS: atom_id res chain seq x y z
N LYS A 1 11.13 -9.29 -26.27
CA LYS A 1 10.81 -8.17 -25.41
C LYS A 1 10.35 -8.63 -24.05
N LYS A 2 9.34 -9.46 -24.01
CA LYS A 2 8.86 -9.99 -22.74
C LYS A 2 9.87 -10.90 -22.06
N GLY A 3 10.64 -11.61 -22.87
CA GLY A 3 11.70 -12.46 -22.36
C GLY A 3 12.77 -11.68 -21.63
N MET A 4 13.06 -10.49 -22.11
CA MET A 4 14.04 -9.63 -21.47
C MET A 4 13.52 -9.06 -20.16
N GLU A 5 12.23 -8.80 -20.10
CA GLU A 5 11.63 -8.24 -18.92
C GLU A 5 11.56 -9.22 -17.76
N LYS A 6 11.59 -10.50 -18.05
CA LYS A 6 11.52 -11.51 -17.00
C LYS A 6 12.63 -11.40 -15.98
N GLY A 7 13.84 -11.12 -16.42
CA GLY A 7 14.95 -10.96 -15.52
C GLY A 7 14.83 -9.72 -14.65
N MET A 8 14.17 -8.69 -15.18
CA MET A 8 14.01 -7.43 -14.46
C MET A 8 12.68 -7.33 -13.70
N GLU A 9 11.76 -8.18 -14.06
CA GLU A 9 10.41 -8.16 -13.52
C GLU A 9 10.37 -8.22 -12.01
N LYS A 10 11.21 -9.05 -11.42
CA LYS A 10 11.24 -9.25 -10.00
C LYS A 10 11.55 -7.96 -9.25
N GLY A 11 12.61 -7.27 -9.65
CA GLY A 11 12.97 -6.01 -9.04
C GLY A 11 11.92 -4.95 -9.29
N LYS A 12 11.33 -4.95 -10.48
CA LYS A 12 10.30 -4.01 -10.83
C LYS A 12 9.04 -4.19 -9.99
N ILE A 13 8.66 -5.45 -9.76
CA ILE A 13 7.49 -5.74 -8.94
C ILE A 13 7.72 -5.30 -7.50
N GLU A 14 8.91 -5.52 -6.97
CA GLU A 14 9.24 -5.09 -5.62
C GLU A 14 9.18 -3.56 -5.51
N GLY A 15 9.69 -2.86 -6.51
CA GLY A 15 9.61 -1.40 -6.55
C GLY A 15 8.17 -0.92 -6.59
N MET A 16 7.31 -1.59 -7.35
CA MET A 16 5.90 -1.23 -7.43
C MET A 16 5.17 -1.47 -6.12
N ILE A 17 5.57 -2.50 -5.38
CA ILE A 17 4.99 -2.77 -4.07
C ILE A 17 5.39 -1.68 -3.08
N ILE A 18 6.66 -1.28 -3.09
CA ILE A 18 7.14 -0.21 -2.23
C ILE A 18 6.42 1.10 -2.55
N ASP A 19 6.28 1.41 -3.83
CA ASP A 19 5.56 2.59 -4.26
C ASP A 19 4.10 2.57 -3.79
N ALA A 20 3.46 1.41 -3.90
CA ALA A 20 2.08 1.26 -3.46
C ALA A 20 1.95 1.43 -1.94
N GLN A 21 2.92 0.92 -1.19
CA GLN A 21 2.95 1.09 0.25
C GLN A 21 3.10 2.57 0.62
N ASP A 22 4.02 3.25 -0.03
CA ASP A 22 4.26 4.67 0.22
C ASP A 22 3.03 5.51 -0.15
N LEU A 23 2.42 5.19 -1.29
CA LEU A 23 1.23 5.91 -1.72
C LEU A 23 0.08 5.72 -0.74
N LEU A 24 -0.09 4.51 -0.23
CA LEU A 24 -1.12 4.23 0.76
C LEU A 24 -0.86 5.01 2.05
N LEU A 25 0.38 5.02 2.51
CA LEU A 25 0.75 5.76 3.71
C LEU A 25 0.49 7.26 3.53
N ASP A 26 0.85 7.79 2.36
CA ASP A 26 0.61 9.19 2.04
C ASP A 26 -0.88 9.51 2.04
N ALA A 27 -1.69 8.62 1.48
CA ALA A 27 -3.13 8.82 1.43
C ALA A 27 -3.73 8.83 2.84
N ILE A 28 -3.27 7.93 3.70
CA ILE A 28 -3.74 7.88 5.09
C ILE A 28 -3.35 9.16 5.81
N GLU A 29 -2.12 9.58 5.65
CA GLU A 29 -1.63 10.80 6.29
C GLU A 29 -2.40 12.02 5.79
N ALA A 30 -2.65 12.09 4.49
CA ALA A 30 -3.38 13.21 3.91
C ALA A 30 -4.80 13.30 4.45
N LYS A 31 -5.41 12.15 4.72
CA LYS A 31 -6.80 12.12 5.19
C LYS A 31 -6.93 12.32 6.69
N PHE A 32 -6.03 11.71 7.45
CA PHE A 32 -6.13 11.69 8.92
C PHE A 32 -5.03 12.49 9.61
N ASP A 33 -4.16 13.13 8.85
CA ASP A 33 -3.04 13.93 9.33
C ASP A 33 -1.98 13.15 10.08
N LYS A 34 -2.13 11.84 10.17
CA LYS A 34 -1.16 10.98 10.84
C LYS A 34 -1.30 9.54 10.39
N VAL A 35 -0.25 8.78 10.58
CA VAL A 35 -0.26 7.34 10.31
C VAL A 35 0.19 6.65 11.59
N PRO A 36 -0.70 5.93 12.29
CA PRO A 36 -0.30 5.18 13.48
C PRO A 36 0.78 4.18 13.14
N ARG A 37 1.66 3.93 14.09
CA ARG A 37 2.77 3.02 13.89
C ARG A 37 2.31 1.61 13.48
N ASP A 38 1.26 1.11 14.10
CA ASP A 38 0.74 -0.22 13.78
C ASP A 38 0.24 -0.29 12.35
N ILE A 39 -0.44 0.74 11.87
CA ILE A 39 -0.90 0.82 10.49
C ILE A 39 0.31 0.82 9.56
N LYS A 40 1.33 1.61 9.88
CA LYS A 40 2.54 1.69 9.09
C LYS A 40 3.21 0.31 8.97
N ILE A 41 3.29 -0.40 10.07
CA ILE A 41 3.88 -1.74 10.09
C ILE A 41 3.06 -2.69 9.22
N LEU A 42 1.74 -2.65 9.36
CA LEU A 42 0.85 -3.50 8.57
C LEU A 42 1.01 -3.23 7.08
N VAL A 43 1.08 -1.97 6.70
CA VAL A 43 1.28 -1.59 5.29
C VAL A 43 2.61 -2.14 4.78
N LYS A 44 3.68 -1.95 5.56
CA LYS A 44 5.01 -2.40 5.16
C LYS A 44 5.12 -3.92 5.09
N LYS A 45 4.31 -4.64 5.86
CA LYS A 45 4.28 -6.10 5.83
C LYS A 45 3.47 -6.64 4.66
N THR A 46 2.57 -5.84 4.12
CA THR A 46 1.71 -6.26 3.02
C THR A 46 2.50 -6.19 1.71
N LYS A 47 2.76 -7.35 1.14
CA LYS A 47 3.50 -7.45 -0.12
C LYS A 47 2.58 -7.71 -1.31
N ASP A 48 1.28 -7.57 -1.11
CA ASP A 48 0.28 -7.80 -2.14
C ASP A 48 -0.17 -6.45 -2.70
N ARG A 49 0.22 -6.18 -3.94
CA ARG A 49 -0.09 -4.93 -4.60
C ARG A 49 -1.59 -4.71 -4.76
N GLU A 50 -2.33 -5.78 -5.06
CA GLU A 50 -3.77 -5.67 -5.21
C GLU A 50 -4.45 -5.31 -3.89
N LYS A 51 -3.98 -5.90 -2.81
CA LYS A 51 -4.50 -5.60 -1.49
C LYS A 51 -4.21 -4.15 -1.12
N LEU A 52 -2.99 -3.69 -1.38
CA LEU A 52 -2.61 -2.30 -1.12
C LEU A 52 -3.48 -1.34 -1.92
N ARG A 53 -3.73 -1.69 -3.17
CA ARG A 53 -4.57 -0.86 -4.03
C ARG A 53 -6.01 -0.82 -3.53
N SER A 54 -6.55 -1.96 -3.11
CA SER A 54 -7.90 -2.03 -2.58
C SER A 54 -8.03 -1.18 -1.31
N ILE A 55 -7.04 -1.26 -0.44
CA ILE A 55 -7.04 -0.48 0.79
C ILE A 55 -6.91 1.01 0.47
N LEU A 56 -6.10 1.36 -0.52
CA LEU A 56 -5.96 2.74 -0.95
C LEU A 56 -7.31 3.30 -1.40
N LYS A 57 -8.04 2.55 -2.20
CA LYS A 57 -9.37 2.97 -2.65
C LYS A 57 -10.33 3.10 -1.48
N ALA A 58 -10.26 2.16 -0.56
CA ALA A 58 -11.11 2.19 0.62
C ALA A 58 -10.77 3.37 1.54
N THR A 59 -9.50 3.75 1.59
CA THR A 59 -9.06 4.88 2.41
C THR A 59 -9.82 6.16 2.05
N ILE A 60 -10.18 6.32 0.79
CA ILE A 60 -10.93 7.48 0.33
C ILE A 60 -12.35 7.47 0.91
N LYS A 61 -12.90 6.28 1.13
CA LYS A 61 -14.29 6.11 1.56
C LYS A 61 -14.46 5.95 3.06
N VAL A 62 -13.44 5.46 3.75
CA VAL A 62 -13.55 5.24 5.20
C VAL A 62 -13.58 6.55 5.95
N GLN A 63 -14.19 6.52 7.13
CA GLN A 63 -14.31 7.71 7.97
C GLN A 63 -13.39 7.67 9.18
N SER A 64 -12.79 6.52 9.46
CA SER A 64 -11.89 6.41 10.58
C SER A 64 -10.72 5.50 10.24
N ILE A 65 -9.63 5.69 10.96
CA ILE A 65 -8.43 4.92 10.75
C ILE A 65 -8.59 3.48 11.21
N ASP A 66 -9.50 3.24 12.13
CA ASP A 66 -9.79 1.88 12.61
C ASP A 66 -10.36 1.02 11.49
N GLU A 67 -11.14 1.62 10.60
CA GLU A 67 -11.67 0.89 9.44
C GLU A 67 -10.55 0.41 8.54
N ILE A 68 -9.50 1.22 8.39
CA ILE A 68 -8.34 0.84 7.59
C ILE A 68 -7.60 -0.31 8.26
N ARG A 69 -7.44 -0.23 9.57
CA ARG A 69 -6.76 -1.28 10.33
C ARG A 69 -7.44 -2.64 10.15
N ASP A 70 -8.75 -2.64 10.13
CA ASP A 70 -9.53 -3.86 9.97
C ASP A 70 -9.39 -4.50 8.59
N MET A 71 -8.90 -3.76 7.62
CA MET A 71 -8.71 -4.29 6.27
C MET A 71 -7.44 -5.12 6.13
N PHE A 72 -6.54 -5.04 7.05
CA PHE A 72 -5.34 -5.84 7.05
C PHE A 72 -5.58 -7.13 7.83
#